data_8e5ad04d6ba91311fbd604a416400016
#
_entry.id   8e5ad04d6ba91311fbd604a416400016
#
_cell.length_a   1.000
_cell.length_b   1.000
_cell.length_c   1.000
_cell.angle_alpha   90.00
_cell.angle_beta   90.00
_cell.angle_gamma   90.00
#
_symmetry.space_group_name_H-M   'P 1'
#
loop_
_entity.id
_entity.type
_entity.pdbx_description
1 polymer ?
#
loop_
_entity_poly.entity_id
_entity_poly.type
_entity_poly.pdbx_seq_one_letter_code
_entity_poly.pdbx_strand_id
1 'polypeptide(L)'
;MSYTLKQLAEKIGAEVHGDESYVIHSLATLANANEQQIGFLANKKYSQQLSDTKAGAVIISSQNLEDCNTNALVMDNPYLGYALTAQLLDTTPKPAHNIHPSAQISEGVILGENVAVGANAVIEKDAVISDNVIIGAGCFIGEQARIGSHTKLWANISIYHRVEIGQNCLIQANTVIGSDGFGYANDKGTWLKIPQLGSVIIGDNVEIGASTTIDRGALENTIIKDGVIIDNQIQIAHNVVIGENTAMAACSVIAGSTIIGKNCVIAGLVGINGHIEVGDGCVFTGMSMVTKNINEPGVYSSGMPCQTNKEWNKNNARIRKLESILKRMKSAEHDIEHLNKIIEKD
;
A
#
# COMPACT_ATOMS: atom_id res chain seq x y z
N MET A 1 -27.15 6.71 -0.82
CA MET A 1 -27.22 7.65 -1.96
C MET A 1 -27.65 6.86 -3.19
N SER A 2 -28.33 7.50 -4.15
CA SER A 2 -28.71 6.84 -5.41
C SER A 2 -28.43 7.79 -6.57
N TYR A 3 -28.12 7.26 -7.72
CA TYR A 3 -27.81 8.02 -8.92
C TYR A 3 -28.52 7.41 -10.13
N THR A 4 -28.96 8.24 -11.09
CA THR A 4 -29.32 7.75 -12.42
C THR A 4 -28.08 7.35 -13.21
N LEU A 5 -28.23 6.49 -14.22
CA LEU A 5 -27.09 6.11 -15.09
C LEU A 5 -26.48 7.33 -15.77
N LYS A 6 -27.29 8.30 -16.19
CA LYS A 6 -26.79 9.56 -16.72
C LYS A 6 -25.88 10.29 -15.73
N GLN A 7 -26.32 10.43 -14.46
CA GLN A 7 -25.52 11.08 -13.42
C GLN A 7 -24.21 10.34 -13.12
N LEU A 8 -24.23 9.01 -13.12
CA LEU A 8 -23.02 8.21 -12.94
C LEU A 8 -22.09 8.39 -14.14
N ALA A 9 -22.59 8.27 -15.35
CA ALA A 9 -21.83 8.43 -16.59
C ALA A 9 -21.09 9.77 -16.65
N GLU A 10 -21.79 10.87 -16.36
CA GLU A 10 -21.21 12.22 -16.30
C GLU A 10 -20.06 12.31 -15.27
N LYS A 11 -20.23 11.67 -14.11
CA LYS A 11 -19.23 11.72 -13.02
C LYS A 11 -18.01 10.84 -13.25
N ILE A 12 -18.18 9.69 -13.94
CA ILE A 12 -17.08 8.74 -14.16
C ILE A 12 -16.49 8.83 -15.58
N GLY A 13 -17.05 9.67 -16.44
CA GLY A 13 -16.60 9.83 -17.83
C GLY A 13 -16.95 8.63 -18.71
N ALA A 14 -18.14 8.04 -18.54
CA ALA A 14 -18.63 6.90 -19.31
C ALA A 14 -19.76 7.31 -20.28
N GLU A 15 -20.03 6.47 -21.28
CA GLU A 15 -21.19 6.59 -22.18
C GLU A 15 -22.30 5.63 -21.72
N VAL A 16 -23.56 6.12 -21.72
CA VAL A 16 -24.72 5.29 -21.35
C VAL A 16 -25.25 4.53 -22.57
N HIS A 17 -25.39 3.21 -22.43
CA HIS A 17 -26.14 2.38 -23.37
C HIS A 17 -27.31 1.75 -22.60
N GLY A 18 -28.55 2.15 -22.99
CA GLY A 18 -29.80 1.74 -22.35
C GLY A 18 -30.57 2.93 -21.77
N ASP A 19 -31.26 2.73 -20.66
CA ASP A 19 -32.10 3.75 -20.02
C ASP A 19 -31.27 4.70 -19.14
N GLU A 20 -31.02 5.92 -19.62
CA GLU A 20 -30.32 6.98 -18.88
C GLU A 20 -30.94 7.33 -17.52
N SER A 21 -32.27 7.14 -17.40
CA SER A 21 -33.03 7.46 -16.19
C SER A 21 -33.00 6.35 -15.12
N TYR A 22 -32.47 5.18 -15.48
CA TYR A 22 -32.40 4.03 -14.56
C TYR A 22 -31.60 4.35 -13.31
N VAL A 23 -32.13 3.98 -12.13
CA VAL A 23 -31.57 4.37 -10.84
C VAL A 23 -30.79 3.23 -10.21
N ILE A 24 -29.54 3.52 -9.82
CA ILE A 24 -28.64 2.60 -9.12
C ILE A 24 -28.46 3.04 -7.66
N HIS A 25 -28.51 2.08 -6.75
CA HIS A 25 -28.39 2.30 -5.30
C HIS A 25 -27.06 1.81 -4.71
N SER A 26 -26.46 0.77 -5.29
CA SER A 26 -25.21 0.19 -4.78
C SER A 26 -24.46 -0.62 -5.85
N LEU A 27 -23.24 -1.02 -5.50
CA LEU A 27 -22.40 -1.90 -6.30
C LEU A 27 -22.54 -3.36 -5.88
N ALA A 28 -22.40 -4.28 -6.84
CA ALA A 28 -22.27 -5.71 -6.57
C ALA A 28 -21.41 -6.41 -7.62
N THR A 29 -20.99 -7.64 -7.36
CA THR A 29 -20.34 -8.49 -8.37
C THR A 29 -21.35 -8.93 -9.41
N LEU A 30 -20.94 -9.18 -10.65
CA LEU A 30 -21.82 -9.65 -11.73
C LEU A 30 -22.68 -10.85 -11.33
N ALA A 31 -22.09 -11.78 -10.58
CA ALA A 31 -22.78 -13.01 -10.17
C ALA A 31 -23.88 -12.79 -9.11
N ASN A 32 -23.75 -11.77 -8.27
CA ASN A 32 -24.63 -11.54 -7.11
C ASN A 32 -25.49 -10.26 -7.21
N ALA A 33 -25.33 -9.50 -8.28
CA ALA A 33 -26.05 -8.26 -8.47
C ALA A 33 -27.55 -8.50 -8.69
N ASN A 34 -28.36 -7.54 -8.24
CA ASN A 34 -29.79 -7.44 -8.54
C ASN A 34 -30.07 -6.20 -9.41
N GLU A 35 -31.33 -6.02 -9.79
CA GLU A 35 -31.76 -4.94 -10.68
C GLU A 35 -31.44 -3.52 -10.18
N GLN A 36 -31.28 -3.29 -8.88
CA GLN A 36 -30.97 -1.98 -8.30
C GLN A 36 -29.45 -1.73 -8.16
N GLN A 37 -28.62 -2.65 -8.62
CA GLN A 37 -27.19 -2.62 -8.44
C GLN A 37 -26.45 -2.50 -9.78
N ILE A 38 -25.25 -1.91 -9.73
CA ILE A 38 -24.35 -1.84 -10.87
C ILE A 38 -23.17 -2.80 -10.63
N GLY A 39 -22.88 -3.62 -11.64
CA GLY A 39 -21.68 -4.46 -11.66
C GLY A 39 -20.56 -3.83 -12.50
N PHE A 40 -19.45 -4.53 -12.63
CA PHE A 40 -18.38 -4.14 -13.56
C PHE A 40 -17.69 -5.38 -14.13
N LEU A 41 -17.18 -5.27 -15.36
CA LEU A 41 -16.36 -6.28 -16.03
C LEU A 41 -15.03 -5.67 -16.49
N ALA A 42 -13.97 -5.90 -15.71
CA ALA A 42 -12.61 -5.49 -16.06
C ALA A 42 -11.70 -6.67 -16.44
N ASN A 43 -12.04 -7.89 -16.03
CA ASN A 43 -11.24 -9.08 -16.28
C ASN A 43 -12.01 -10.07 -17.18
N LYS A 44 -11.42 -10.41 -18.32
CA LYS A 44 -11.99 -11.36 -19.30
C LYS A 44 -12.38 -12.74 -18.72
N LYS A 45 -11.75 -13.15 -17.61
CA LYS A 45 -12.11 -14.40 -16.91
C LYS A 45 -13.58 -14.45 -16.47
N TYR A 46 -14.20 -13.29 -16.26
CA TYR A 46 -15.58 -13.17 -15.80
C TYR A 46 -16.57 -12.83 -16.91
N SER A 47 -16.15 -12.81 -18.19
CA SER A 47 -17.02 -12.43 -19.33
C SER A 47 -18.27 -13.31 -19.44
N GLN A 48 -18.17 -14.59 -19.10
CA GLN A 48 -19.34 -15.50 -19.09
C GLN A 48 -20.44 -15.09 -18.11
N GLN A 49 -20.09 -14.31 -17.07
CA GLN A 49 -21.08 -13.83 -16.10
C GLN A 49 -21.87 -12.61 -16.61
N LEU A 50 -21.44 -11.99 -17.71
CA LEU A 50 -22.09 -10.79 -18.27
C LEU A 50 -23.47 -11.12 -18.85
N SER A 51 -23.61 -12.24 -19.55
CA SER A 51 -24.89 -12.69 -20.14
C SER A 51 -25.93 -13.11 -19.10
N ASP A 52 -25.49 -13.56 -17.94
CA ASP A 52 -26.35 -14.16 -16.91
C ASP A 52 -26.61 -13.20 -15.73
N THR A 53 -25.96 -12.03 -15.72
CA THR A 53 -26.11 -11.09 -14.60
C THR A 53 -27.52 -10.53 -14.50
N LYS A 54 -27.97 -10.32 -13.27
CA LYS A 54 -29.22 -9.61 -12.94
C LYS A 54 -28.98 -8.16 -12.52
N ALA A 55 -27.78 -7.64 -12.75
CA ALA A 55 -27.45 -6.24 -12.48
C ALA A 55 -28.34 -5.31 -13.31
N GLY A 56 -28.81 -4.22 -12.71
CA GLY A 56 -29.55 -3.18 -13.43
C GLY A 56 -28.69 -2.43 -14.45
N ALA A 57 -27.37 -2.41 -14.23
CA ALA A 57 -26.36 -1.90 -15.16
C ALA A 57 -24.99 -2.54 -14.95
N VAL A 58 -24.10 -2.44 -15.95
CA VAL A 58 -22.71 -2.94 -15.85
C VAL A 58 -21.75 -1.90 -16.44
N ILE A 59 -20.63 -1.67 -15.77
CA ILE A 59 -19.49 -0.87 -16.27
C ILE A 59 -18.61 -1.81 -17.11
N ILE A 60 -18.47 -1.53 -18.40
CA ILE A 60 -17.76 -2.39 -19.36
C ILE A 60 -16.92 -1.59 -20.35
N SER A 61 -16.02 -2.27 -21.06
CA SER A 61 -15.40 -1.72 -22.28
C SER A 61 -16.31 -1.92 -23.49
N SER A 62 -16.12 -1.15 -24.54
CA SER A 62 -16.87 -1.25 -25.80
C SER A 62 -16.86 -2.65 -26.42
N GLN A 63 -15.76 -3.41 -26.22
CA GLN A 63 -15.60 -4.78 -26.73
C GLN A 63 -16.61 -5.79 -26.14
N ASN A 64 -17.20 -5.49 -24.98
CA ASN A 64 -18.13 -6.38 -24.29
C ASN A 64 -19.60 -5.93 -24.45
N LEU A 65 -19.86 -4.90 -25.23
CA LEU A 65 -21.21 -4.31 -25.34
C LEU A 65 -22.21 -5.27 -26.01
N GLU A 66 -21.78 -6.01 -27.01
CA GLU A 66 -22.63 -6.99 -27.71
C GLU A 66 -23.11 -8.15 -26.82
N ASP A 67 -22.31 -8.51 -25.82
CA ASP A 67 -22.61 -9.57 -24.86
C ASP A 67 -23.43 -9.07 -23.65
N CYS A 68 -23.70 -7.76 -23.55
CA CYS A 68 -24.38 -7.15 -22.41
C CYS A 68 -25.90 -7.08 -22.64
N ASN A 69 -26.65 -7.82 -21.84
CA ASN A 69 -28.14 -7.89 -21.94
C ASN A 69 -28.86 -6.90 -21.00
N THR A 70 -28.14 -5.97 -20.36
CA THR A 70 -28.69 -4.97 -19.46
C THR A 70 -28.14 -3.58 -19.80
N ASN A 71 -28.51 -2.54 -19.05
CA ASN A 71 -27.92 -1.23 -19.24
C ASN A 71 -26.39 -1.28 -19.05
N ALA A 72 -25.66 -0.46 -19.81
CA ALA A 72 -24.22 -0.40 -19.69
C ALA A 72 -23.70 1.04 -19.55
N LEU A 73 -22.65 1.19 -18.74
CA LEU A 73 -21.76 2.35 -18.73
C LEU A 73 -20.47 1.95 -19.44
N VAL A 74 -20.26 2.47 -20.63
CA VAL A 74 -19.13 2.10 -21.50
C VAL A 74 -17.98 3.08 -21.32
N MET A 75 -16.78 2.57 -21.08
CA MET A 75 -15.57 3.37 -20.97
C MET A 75 -14.31 2.53 -21.25
N ASP A 76 -13.18 3.19 -21.52
CA ASP A 76 -11.92 2.51 -21.86
C ASP A 76 -11.34 1.69 -20.70
N ASN A 77 -11.49 2.17 -19.47
CA ASN A 77 -11.01 1.48 -18.28
C ASN A 77 -12.16 1.19 -17.29
N PRO A 78 -12.86 0.05 -17.41
CA PRO A 78 -13.96 -0.31 -16.52
C PRO A 78 -13.54 -0.47 -15.05
N TYR A 79 -12.28 -0.78 -14.77
CA TYR A 79 -11.78 -0.87 -13.40
C TYR A 79 -11.68 0.50 -12.72
N LEU A 80 -11.26 1.52 -13.46
CA LEU A 80 -11.31 2.91 -13.00
C LEU A 80 -12.78 3.35 -12.79
N GLY A 81 -13.68 3.00 -13.71
CA GLY A 81 -15.12 3.27 -13.57
C GLY A 81 -15.70 2.64 -12.30
N TYR A 82 -15.31 1.41 -12.00
CA TYR A 82 -15.66 0.76 -10.73
C TYR A 82 -15.18 1.57 -9.53
N ALA A 83 -13.92 1.97 -9.51
CA ALA A 83 -13.35 2.72 -8.39
C ALA A 83 -14.07 4.06 -8.17
N LEU A 84 -14.29 4.82 -9.23
CA LEU A 84 -15.02 6.11 -9.18
C LEU A 84 -16.47 5.92 -8.72
N THR A 85 -17.17 4.89 -9.24
CA THR A 85 -18.54 4.57 -8.82
C THR A 85 -18.59 4.13 -7.35
N ALA A 86 -17.60 3.37 -6.88
CA ALA A 86 -17.50 2.96 -5.49
C ALA A 86 -17.37 4.17 -4.56
N GLN A 87 -16.55 5.15 -4.93
CA GLN A 87 -16.42 6.40 -4.17
C GLN A 87 -17.73 7.20 -4.09
N LEU A 88 -18.50 7.24 -5.20
CA LEU A 88 -19.78 7.94 -5.25
C LEU A 88 -20.88 7.26 -4.42
N LEU A 89 -20.85 5.93 -4.35
CA LEU A 89 -21.84 5.10 -3.63
C LEU A 89 -21.35 4.68 -2.24
N ASP A 90 -20.21 5.19 -1.77
CA ASP A 90 -19.66 4.86 -0.48
C ASP A 90 -20.57 5.35 0.65
N THR A 91 -20.99 4.41 1.48
CA THR A 91 -21.81 4.64 2.68
C THR A 91 -21.04 4.40 3.98
N THR A 92 -19.71 4.29 3.90
CA THR A 92 -18.86 4.09 5.07
C THR A 92 -19.06 5.20 6.10
N PRO A 93 -19.38 4.87 7.34
CA PRO A 93 -19.59 5.87 8.37
C PRO A 93 -18.28 6.63 8.66
N LYS A 94 -18.40 7.92 8.96
CA LYS A 94 -17.26 8.73 9.37
C LYS A 94 -16.77 8.28 10.76
N PRO A 95 -15.45 8.29 11.03
CA PRO A 95 -14.87 7.94 12.34
C PRO A 95 -15.35 8.85 13.48
N ALA A 96 -15.68 10.10 13.17
CA ALA A 96 -16.28 11.07 14.08
C ALA A 96 -17.12 12.08 13.30
N HIS A 97 -18.08 12.77 13.96
CA HIS A 97 -18.95 13.75 13.32
C HIS A 97 -18.82 15.17 13.93
N ASN A 98 -18.34 15.27 15.16
CA ASN A 98 -18.14 16.51 15.91
C ASN A 98 -17.03 16.28 16.94
N ILE A 99 -16.74 17.28 17.76
CA ILE A 99 -15.84 17.11 18.91
C ILE A 99 -16.61 16.43 20.03
N HIS A 100 -16.22 15.20 20.35
CA HIS A 100 -16.86 14.42 21.40
C HIS A 100 -16.54 14.99 22.77
N PRO A 101 -17.51 15.07 23.74
CA PRO A 101 -17.28 15.66 25.06
C PRO A 101 -16.17 15.01 25.90
N SER A 102 -15.81 13.74 25.61
CA SER A 102 -14.72 13.05 26.30
C SER A 102 -13.37 13.21 25.59
N ALA A 103 -13.27 13.95 24.47
CA ALA A 103 -12.00 14.27 23.85
C ALA A 103 -11.22 15.26 24.74
N GLN A 104 -9.92 15.06 24.86
CA GLN A 104 -9.02 15.93 25.60
C GLN A 104 -8.18 16.75 24.62
N ILE A 105 -8.38 18.05 24.61
CA ILE A 105 -7.67 18.99 23.73
C ILE A 105 -6.88 19.94 24.61
N SER A 106 -5.55 19.88 24.50
CA SER A 106 -4.65 20.69 25.31
C SER A 106 -4.67 22.17 24.89
N GLU A 107 -4.13 23.01 25.77
CA GLU A 107 -3.93 24.44 25.48
C GLU A 107 -2.97 24.65 24.30
N GLY A 108 -3.19 25.70 23.50
CA GLY A 108 -2.37 26.03 22.34
C GLY A 108 -2.69 25.21 21.09
N VAL A 109 -3.58 24.22 21.14
CA VAL A 109 -4.04 23.48 19.96
C VAL A 109 -4.80 24.41 19.02
N ILE A 110 -4.44 24.37 17.74
CA ILE A 110 -5.14 25.09 16.68
C ILE A 110 -6.02 24.10 15.92
N LEU A 111 -7.33 24.32 15.94
CA LEU A 111 -8.31 23.56 15.17
C LEU A 111 -8.85 24.43 14.03
N GLY A 112 -8.80 23.89 12.81
CA GLY A 112 -9.43 24.47 11.64
C GLY A 112 -10.96 24.33 11.64
N GLU A 113 -11.57 24.69 10.53
CA GLU A 113 -13.02 24.59 10.36
C GLU A 113 -13.48 23.13 10.18
N ASN A 114 -14.67 22.79 10.70
CA ASN A 114 -15.31 21.47 10.55
C ASN A 114 -14.46 20.28 11.04
N VAL A 115 -13.56 20.48 11.99
CA VAL A 115 -12.80 19.39 12.61
C VAL A 115 -13.72 18.53 13.47
N ALA A 116 -13.62 17.20 13.31
CA ALA A 116 -14.32 16.23 14.14
C ALA A 116 -13.30 15.40 14.95
N VAL A 117 -13.58 15.21 16.25
CA VAL A 117 -12.71 14.47 17.18
C VAL A 117 -13.53 13.45 17.95
N GLY A 118 -13.17 12.18 17.81
CA GLY A 118 -13.88 11.05 18.43
C GLY A 118 -13.69 10.95 19.94
N ALA A 119 -14.45 10.04 20.53
CA ALA A 119 -14.42 9.80 21.98
C ALA A 119 -13.04 9.40 22.48
N ASN A 120 -12.61 9.94 23.62
CA ASN A 120 -11.34 9.64 24.29
C ASN A 120 -10.09 9.90 23.44
N ALA A 121 -10.20 10.67 22.36
CA ALA A 121 -9.02 11.13 21.63
C ALA A 121 -8.29 12.20 22.48
N VAL A 122 -6.97 12.21 22.40
CA VAL A 122 -6.08 13.16 23.10
C VAL A 122 -5.30 13.94 22.06
N ILE A 123 -5.35 15.27 22.13
CA ILE A 123 -4.55 16.16 21.27
C ILE A 123 -3.69 17.01 22.20
N GLU A 124 -2.38 16.83 22.10
CA GLU A 124 -1.42 17.52 22.95
C GLU A 124 -1.15 18.96 22.47
N LYS A 125 -0.46 19.71 23.32
CA LYS A 125 -0.25 21.15 23.17
C LYS A 125 0.42 21.49 21.83
N ASP A 126 0.07 22.67 21.33
CA ASP A 126 0.63 23.27 20.11
C ASP A 126 0.46 22.43 18.83
N ALA A 127 -0.36 21.37 18.86
CA ALA A 127 -0.74 20.63 17.66
C ALA A 127 -1.59 21.50 16.73
N VAL A 128 -1.43 21.32 15.43
CA VAL A 128 -2.19 22.05 14.40
C VAL A 128 -3.00 21.06 13.57
N ILE A 129 -4.31 21.17 13.66
CA ILE A 129 -5.28 20.34 12.95
C ILE A 129 -6.00 21.23 11.95
N SER A 130 -5.77 20.99 10.67
CA SER A 130 -6.34 21.80 9.57
C SER A 130 -7.83 21.52 9.34
N ASP A 131 -8.44 22.22 8.38
CA ASP A 131 -9.85 22.14 8.08
C ASP A 131 -10.32 20.75 7.65
N ASN A 132 -11.55 20.39 8.05
CA ASN A 132 -12.22 19.15 7.67
C ASN A 132 -11.48 17.85 8.08
N VAL A 133 -10.54 17.92 9.00
CA VAL A 133 -9.86 16.73 9.55
C VAL A 133 -10.82 15.96 10.43
N ILE A 134 -10.78 14.62 10.30
CA ILE A 134 -11.58 13.70 11.12
C ILE A 134 -10.64 12.81 11.92
N ILE A 135 -10.68 12.92 13.24
CA ILE A 135 -9.89 12.13 14.18
C ILE A 135 -10.82 11.13 14.87
N GLY A 136 -10.56 9.84 14.68
CA GLY A 136 -11.34 8.75 15.27
C GLY A 136 -11.17 8.62 16.78
N ALA A 137 -11.99 7.76 17.38
CA ALA A 137 -11.96 7.51 18.82
C ALA A 137 -10.63 6.93 19.29
N GLY A 138 -10.16 7.34 20.48
CA GLY A 138 -8.96 6.82 21.12
C GLY A 138 -7.64 7.19 20.43
N CYS A 139 -7.64 8.11 19.45
CA CYS A 139 -6.42 8.58 18.84
C CYS A 139 -5.60 9.44 19.79
N PHE A 140 -4.28 9.33 19.69
CA PHE A 140 -3.32 10.19 20.37
C PHE A 140 -2.56 11.03 19.33
N ILE A 141 -2.61 12.35 19.47
CA ILE A 141 -1.90 13.32 18.63
C ILE A 141 -0.91 14.05 19.51
N GLY A 142 0.37 13.79 19.30
CA GLY A 142 1.46 14.32 20.11
C GLY A 142 1.72 15.81 19.92
N GLU A 143 2.49 16.35 20.84
CA GLU A 143 2.87 17.76 20.90
C GLU A 143 3.44 18.28 19.56
N GLN A 144 2.95 19.44 19.09
CA GLN A 144 3.40 20.09 17.86
C GLN A 144 3.21 19.26 16.58
N ALA A 145 2.40 18.19 16.61
CA ALA A 145 2.04 17.46 15.40
C ALA A 145 1.18 18.33 14.47
N ARG A 146 1.31 18.13 13.16
CA ARG A 146 0.55 18.86 12.14
C ARG A 146 -0.22 17.90 11.26
N ILE A 147 -1.51 18.14 11.08
CA ILE A 147 -2.38 17.31 10.23
C ILE A 147 -3.07 18.19 9.20
N GLY A 148 -2.81 17.90 7.93
CA GLY A 148 -3.32 18.63 6.78
C GLY A 148 -4.81 18.39 6.53
N SER A 149 -5.42 19.31 5.79
CA SER A 149 -6.86 19.36 5.55
C SER A 149 -7.42 18.09 4.92
N HIS A 150 -8.67 17.76 5.27
CA HIS A 150 -9.40 16.59 4.76
C HIS A 150 -8.77 15.22 5.12
N THR A 151 -7.74 15.18 5.95
CA THR A 151 -7.14 13.93 6.43
C THR A 151 -8.06 13.24 7.41
N LYS A 152 -8.20 11.92 7.25
CA LYS A 152 -9.06 11.06 8.05
C LYS A 152 -8.24 10.04 8.81
N LEU A 153 -8.37 10.03 10.11
CA LEU A 153 -7.76 9.08 11.04
C LEU A 153 -8.86 8.17 11.59
N TRP A 154 -8.70 6.85 11.44
CA TRP A 154 -9.55 5.87 12.10
C TRP A 154 -9.21 5.75 13.58
N ALA A 155 -9.79 4.80 14.29
CA ALA A 155 -9.65 4.68 15.74
C ALA A 155 -8.25 4.22 16.19
N ASN A 156 -7.85 4.61 17.42
CA ASN A 156 -6.65 4.13 18.12
C ASN A 156 -5.32 4.34 17.36
N ILE A 157 -5.19 5.43 16.65
CA ILE A 157 -3.93 5.80 15.97
C ILE A 157 -3.08 6.60 16.95
N SER A 158 -1.75 6.32 16.96
CA SER A 158 -0.78 7.08 17.73
C SER A 158 0.13 7.88 16.81
N ILE A 159 0.00 9.20 16.83
CA ILE A 159 0.88 10.14 16.13
C ILE A 159 1.77 10.81 17.16
N TYR A 160 3.08 10.58 17.06
CA TYR A 160 4.04 11.14 18.01
C TYR A 160 4.29 12.63 17.76
N HIS A 161 5.03 13.24 18.69
CA HIS A 161 5.33 14.67 18.65
C HIS A 161 6.06 15.07 17.36
N ARG A 162 5.73 16.27 16.85
CA ARG A 162 6.34 16.92 15.66
C ARG A 162 6.19 16.14 14.34
N VAL A 163 5.34 15.13 14.29
CA VAL A 163 5.01 14.45 13.04
C VAL A 163 4.17 15.39 12.17
N GLU A 164 4.48 15.42 10.88
CA GLU A 164 3.73 16.19 9.88
C GLU A 164 3.03 15.24 8.91
N ILE A 165 1.73 15.43 8.71
CA ILE A 165 0.89 14.67 7.77
C ILE A 165 0.21 15.66 6.84
N GLY A 166 0.33 15.43 5.55
CA GLY A 166 -0.27 16.24 4.50
C GLY A 166 -1.80 16.15 4.45
N GLN A 167 -2.37 16.70 3.40
CA GLN A 167 -3.81 16.75 3.17
C GLN A 167 -4.34 15.50 2.46
N ASN A 168 -5.66 15.25 2.59
CA ASN A 168 -6.37 14.14 1.95
C ASN A 168 -5.79 12.75 2.27
N CYS A 169 -5.12 12.58 3.39
CA CYS A 169 -4.59 11.30 3.82
C CYS A 169 -5.66 10.44 4.49
N LEU A 170 -5.53 9.12 4.36
CA LEU A 170 -6.38 8.15 5.05
C LEU A 170 -5.51 7.20 5.86
N ILE A 171 -5.67 7.21 7.19
CA ILE A 171 -4.89 6.35 8.09
C ILE A 171 -5.82 5.41 8.82
N GLN A 172 -5.54 4.12 8.71
CA GLN A 172 -6.35 3.05 9.28
C GLN A 172 -6.00 2.78 10.75
N ALA A 173 -6.89 2.08 11.44
CA ALA A 173 -6.83 1.86 12.88
C ALA A 173 -5.53 1.21 13.38
N ASN A 174 -5.14 1.55 14.62
CA ASN A 174 -3.98 1.02 15.34
C ASN A 174 -2.61 1.32 14.68
N THR A 175 -2.53 2.24 13.74
CA THR A 175 -1.28 2.67 13.11
C THR A 175 -0.50 3.56 14.05
N VAL A 176 0.84 3.39 14.09
CA VAL A 176 1.75 4.19 14.92
C VAL A 176 2.72 4.95 14.00
N ILE A 177 2.78 6.26 14.16
CA ILE A 177 3.64 7.13 13.35
C ILE A 177 4.55 7.95 14.25
N GLY A 178 5.87 7.81 14.07
CA GLY A 178 6.87 8.58 14.76
C GLY A 178 7.39 7.99 16.05
N SER A 179 7.20 6.66 16.28
CA SER A 179 7.90 5.95 17.36
C SER A 179 9.41 5.94 17.13
N ASP A 180 10.19 5.75 18.21
CA ASP A 180 11.64 5.64 18.10
C ASP A 180 12.06 4.47 17.22
N GLY A 181 12.94 4.71 16.27
CA GLY A 181 13.63 3.68 15.49
C GLY A 181 14.63 2.88 16.33
N PHE A 182 15.12 1.78 15.78
CA PHE A 182 16.11 0.92 16.42
C PHE A 182 17.51 1.54 16.34
N GLY A 183 17.85 2.39 17.32
CA GLY A 183 19.13 3.08 17.42
C GLY A 183 19.85 2.73 18.72
N TYR A 184 20.95 1.96 18.65
CA TYR A 184 21.77 1.58 19.82
C TYR A 184 23.23 1.54 19.46
N ALA A 185 24.08 2.05 20.37
CA ALA A 185 25.53 1.85 20.35
C ALA A 185 25.91 0.69 21.25
N ASN A 186 26.80 -0.18 20.80
CA ASN A 186 27.35 -1.25 21.65
C ASN A 186 28.64 -0.80 22.31
N ASP A 187 28.63 -0.76 23.64
CA ASP A 187 29.86 -0.57 24.45
C ASP A 187 30.17 -1.85 25.20
N LYS A 188 31.13 -2.61 24.71
CA LYS A 188 31.66 -3.84 25.35
C LYS A 188 30.56 -4.84 25.74
N GLY A 189 29.57 -5.02 24.89
CA GLY A 189 28.44 -5.92 25.10
C GLY A 189 27.21 -5.29 25.75
N THR A 190 27.29 -4.03 26.17
CA THR A 190 26.15 -3.27 26.70
C THR A 190 25.56 -2.35 25.60
N TRP A 191 24.24 -2.39 25.42
CA TRP A 191 23.56 -1.56 24.48
C TRP A 191 23.13 -0.24 25.09
N LEU A 192 23.63 0.88 24.54
CA LEU A 192 23.24 2.23 24.92
C LEU A 192 22.24 2.76 23.87
N LYS A 193 21.06 3.18 24.33
CA LYS A 193 20.04 3.76 23.45
C LYS A 193 20.53 5.09 22.88
N ILE A 194 20.36 5.26 21.57
CA ILE A 194 20.55 6.52 20.86
C ILE A 194 19.18 7.18 20.73
N PRO A 195 18.94 8.35 21.34
CA PRO A 195 17.69 9.07 21.16
C PRO A 195 17.41 9.39 19.69
N GLN A 196 16.20 9.22 19.26
CA GLN A 196 15.77 9.49 17.90
C GLN A 196 15.23 10.92 17.84
N LEU A 197 15.98 11.84 17.25
CA LEU A 197 15.76 13.30 17.33
C LEU A 197 15.05 13.86 16.10
N GLY A 198 15.01 13.09 15.00
CA GLY A 198 14.26 13.43 13.80
C GLY A 198 12.76 13.27 13.99
N SER A 199 12.01 13.33 12.91
CA SER A 199 10.55 13.15 12.88
C SER A 199 10.12 12.28 11.70
N VAL A 200 8.80 12.28 11.41
CA VAL A 200 8.20 11.71 10.20
C VAL A 200 7.47 12.81 9.45
N ILE A 201 7.68 12.85 8.14
CA ILE A 201 6.97 13.73 7.23
C ILE A 201 6.22 12.88 6.21
N ILE A 202 4.90 13.04 6.17
CA ILE A 202 4.00 12.36 5.23
C ILE A 202 3.41 13.42 4.30
N GLY A 203 3.51 13.19 3.00
CA GLY A 203 2.98 14.06 1.96
C GLY A 203 1.45 13.99 1.83
N ASP A 204 0.95 14.49 0.72
CA ASP A 204 -0.47 14.57 0.41
C ASP A 204 -1.00 13.27 -0.23
N ASN A 205 -2.31 13.00 -0.05
CA ASN A 205 -3.00 11.85 -0.67
C ASN A 205 -2.37 10.50 -0.34
N VAL A 206 -1.80 10.34 0.86
CA VAL A 206 -1.19 9.10 1.33
C VAL A 206 -2.22 8.23 2.04
N GLU A 207 -2.24 6.94 1.72
CA GLU A 207 -3.07 5.96 2.43
C GLU A 207 -2.19 4.98 3.23
N ILE A 208 -2.52 4.78 4.52
CA ILE A 208 -1.77 3.91 5.43
C ILE A 208 -2.72 2.91 6.07
N GLY A 209 -2.47 1.64 5.83
CA GLY A 209 -3.22 0.49 6.33
C GLY A 209 -3.09 0.28 7.84
N ALA A 210 -3.95 -0.56 8.38
CA ALA A 210 -4.07 -0.82 9.80
C ALA A 210 -2.82 -1.48 10.39
N SER A 211 -2.49 -1.10 11.64
CA SER A 211 -1.36 -1.66 12.40
C SER A 211 0.00 -1.51 11.71
N THR A 212 0.15 -0.57 10.82
CA THR A 212 1.42 -0.18 10.20
C THR A 212 2.21 0.70 11.18
N THR A 213 3.54 0.53 11.19
CA THR A 213 4.44 1.31 12.05
C THR A 213 5.47 2.05 11.20
N ILE A 214 5.61 3.35 11.47
CA ILE A 214 6.56 4.24 10.78
C ILE A 214 7.43 4.90 11.83
N ASP A 215 8.71 4.50 11.91
CA ASP A 215 9.64 5.04 12.87
C ASP A 215 10.14 6.42 12.46
N ARG A 216 10.40 7.27 13.45
CA ARG A 216 11.04 8.57 13.23
C ARG A 216 12.50 8.40 12.85
N GLY A 217 13.04 9.36 12.16
CA GLY A 217 14.45 9.38 11.84
C GLY A 217 15.34 9.62 13.06
N ALA A 218 16.58 9.17 12.97
CA ALA A 218 17.56 9.32 14.05
C ALA A 218 17.96 10.80 14.25
N LEU A 219 18.35 11.50 13.19
CA LEU A 219 18.67 12.93 13.16
C LEU A 219 17.84 13.67 12.11
N GLU A 220 17.76 13.10 10.92
CA GLU A 220 16.91 13.56 9.82
C GLU A 220 15.56 12.85 9.88
N ASN A 221 14.63 13.20 9.00
CA ASN A 221 13.28 12.67 9.02
C ASN A 221 13.15 11.35 8.23
N THR A 222 12.20 10.51 8.60
CA THR A 222 11.61 9.51 7.73
C THR A 222 10.58 10.21 6.86
N ILE A 223 10.57 9.95 5.54
CA ILE A 223 9.79 10.71 4.57
C ILE A 223 8.95 9.77 3.70
N ILE A 224 7.65 10.00 3.70
CA ILE A 224 6.69 9.35 2.79
C ILE A 224 6.17 10.43 1.85
N LYS A 225 6.41 10.29 0.55
CA LYS A 225 6.01 11.27 -0.46
C LYS A 225 4.54 11.14 -0.86
N ASP A 226 4.08 12.07 -1.70
CA ASP A 226 2.68 12.16 -2.12
C ASP A 226 2.18 10.92 -2.85
N GLY A 227 0.91 10.57 -2.64
CA GLY A 227 0.24 9.48 -3.34
C GLY A 227 0.72 8.07 -3.00
N VAL A 228 1.56 7.92 -1.98
CA VAL A 228 2.03 6.60 -1.53
C VAL A 228 0.89 5.82 -0.89
N ILE A 229 0.77 4.53 -1.26
CA ILE A 229 -0.22 3.61 -0.71
C ILE A 229 0.48 2.51 0.07
N ILE A 230 0.19 2.42 1.36
CA ILE A 230 0.78 1.46 2.31
C ILE A 230 -0.33 0.60 2.88
N ASP A 231 -0.25 -0.71 2.69
CA ASP A 231 -1.21 -1.68 3.21
C ASP A 231 -0.97 -1.99 4.71
N ASN A 232 -1.63 -2.97 5.24
CA ASN A 232 -1.66 -3.32 6.65
C ASN A 232 -0.34 -3.96 7.14
N GLN A 233 0.00 -3.74 8.43
CA GLN A 233 1.11 -4.41 9.11
C GLN A 233 2.48 -4.23 8.43
N ILE A 234 2.73 -3.07 7.88
CA ILE A 234 4.01 -2.72 7.27
C ILE A 234 4.91 -2.06 8.33
N GLN A 235 6.21 -2.40 8.31
CA GLN A 235 7.23 -1.71 9.10
C GLN A 235 8.09 -0.83 8.20
N ILE A 236 8.09 0.47 8.47
CA ILE A 236 8.99 1.44 7.85
C ILE A 236 9.94 1.94 8.95
N ALA A 237 11.21 1.59 8.83
CA ALA A 237 12.21 1.95 9.82
C ALA A 237 12.69 3.40 9.66
N HIS A 238 13.53 3.84 10.60
CA HIS A 238 14.05 5.20 10.68
C HIS A 238 14.78 5.66 9.40
N ASN A 239 14.63 6.91 9.04
CA ASN A 239 15.32 7.55 7.92
C ASN A 239 15.01 6.95 6.53
N VAL A 240 13.95 6.16 6.41
CA VAL A 240 13.49 5.66 5.11
C VAL A 240 12.85 6.80 4.32
N VAL A 241 13.11 6.83 3.02
CA VAL A 241 12.42 7.72 2.07
C VAL A 241 11.66 6.87 1.07
N ILE A 242 10.35 7.13 0.90
CA ILE A 242 9.51 6.47 -0.10
C ILE A 242 9.04 7.51 -1.11
N GLY A 243 9.37 7.28 -2.38
CA GLY A 243 9.03 8.15 -3.51
C GLY A 243 7.55 8.11 -3.89
N GLU A 244 7.11 9.14 -4.61
CA GLU A 244 5.72 9.41 -4.96
C GLU A 244 5.06 8.22 -5.67
N ASN A 245 3.76 7.99 -5.38
CA ASN A 245 2.92 6.95 -5.99
C ASN A 245 3.44 5.52 -5.86
N THR A 246 4.33 5.25 -4.92
CA THR A 246 4.77 3.89 -4.61
C THR A 246 3.70 3.16 -3.81
N ALA A 247 3.41 1.91 -4.20
CA ALA A 247 2.43 1.05 -3.54
C ALA A 247 3.11 -0.14 -2.84
N MET A 248 2.71 -0.39 -1.59
CA MET A 248 3.27 -1.46 -0.76
C MET A 248 2.16 -2.33 -0.21
N ALA A 249 2.20 -3.62 -0.50
CA ALA A 249 1.26 -4.60 0.02
C ALA A 249 1.70 -5.14 1.39
N ALA A 250 0.74 -5.74 2.10
CA ALA A 250 0.82 -6.09 3.51
C ALA A 250 2.06 -6.87 3.97
N CYS A 251 2.43 -6.66 5.22
CA CYS A 251 3.51 -7.36 5.91
C CYS A 251 4.90 -7.16 5.30
N SER A 252 5.12 -6.15 4.49
CA SER A 252 6.44 -5.80 3.97
C SER A 252 7.25 -5.01 5.00
N VAL A 253 8.58 -5.11 4.94
CA VAL A 253 9.49 -4.45 5.87
C VAL A 253 10.57 -3.69 5.11
N ILE A 254 10.72 -2.39 5.41
CA ILE A 254 11.78 -1.55 4.87
C ILE A 254 12.73 -1.18 6.01
N ALA A 255 13.96 -1.66 5.94
CA ALA A 255 14.97 -1.39 6.95
C ALA A 255 15.54 0.04 6.84
N GLY A 256 16.16 0.51 7.92
CA GLY A 256 16.56 1.90 8.10
C GLY A 256 17.45 2.49 7.01
N SER A 257 17.29 3.77 6.75
CA SER A 257 18.09 4.56 5.78
C SER A 257 18.00 4.06 4.33
N THR A 258 16.92 3.37 3.98
CA THR A 258 16.65 2.91 2.62
C THR A 258 15.90 3.98 1.84
N ILE A 259 16.27 4.19 0.57
CA ILE A 259 15.59 5.09 -0.35
C ILE A 259 14.86 4.26 -1.40
N ILE A 260 13.54 4.42 -1.47
CA ILE A 260 12.68 3.82 -2.50
C ILE A 260 12.26 4.91 -3.50
N GLY A 261 12.44 4.64 -4.78
CA GLY A 261 12.03 5.55 -5.86
C GLY A 261 10.52 5.67 -6.02
N LYS A 262 10.13 6.39 -7.08
CA LYS A 262 8.72 6.64 -7.43
C LYS A 262 8.09 5.48 -8.18
N ASN A 263 6.76 5.38 -8.10
CA ASN A 263 5.98 4.41 -8.89
C ASN A 263 6.44 2.96 -8.72
N CYS A 264 7.04 2.63 -7.59
CA CYS A 264 7.41 1.26 -7.26
C CYS A 264 6.19 0.46 -6.80
N VAL A 265 6.21 -0.85 -7.05
CA VAL A 265 5.18 -1.78 -6.55
C VAL A 265 5.87 -2.87 -5.72
N ILE A 266 5.58 -2.88 -4.43
CA ILE A 266 6.16 -3.82 -3.47
C ILE A 266 5.05 -4.77 -3.03
N ALA A 267 5.10 -6.01 -3.49
CA ALA A 267 4.11 -7.02 -3.12
C ALA A 267 4.25 -7.46 -1.64
N GLY A 268 3.31 -8.26 -1.15
CA GLY A 268 3.29 -8.65 0.25
C GLY A 268 4.50 -9.46 0.71
N LEU A 269 4.87 -9.30 1.99
CA LEU A 269 5.98 -10.01 2.64
C LEU A 269 7.35 -9.73 2.02
N VAL A 270 7.54 -8.61 1.35
CA VAL A 270 8.85 -8.20 0.82
C VAL A 270 9.70 -7.61 1.93
N GLY A 271 10.96 -8.04 2.01
CA GLY A 271 11.96 -7.47 2.91
C GLY A 271 13.03 -6.70 2.12
N ILE A 272 13.26 -5.45 2.49
CA ILE A 272 14.29 -4.60 1.87
C ILE A 272 15.32 -4.22 2.93
N ASN A 273 16.59 -4.55 2.66
CA ASN A 273 17.71 -4.25 3.57
C ASN A 273 17.92 -2.74 3.73
N GLY A 274 18.52 -2.36 4.85
CA GLY A 274 18.89 -0.98 5.15
C GLY A 274 20.04 -0.45 4.29
N HIS A 275 20.11 0.88 4.19
CA HIS A 275 21.19 1.63 3.52
C HIS A 275 21.34 1.27 2.03
N ILE A 276 20.25 0.92 1.36
CA ILE A 276 20.24 0.66 -0.08
C ILE A 276 19.31 1.62 -0.80
N GLU A 277 19.50 1.73 -2.11
CA GLU A 277 18.67 2.55 -3.00
C GLU A 277 17.96 1.65 -4.01
N VAL A 278 16.67 1.91 -4.17
CA VAL A 278 15.79 1.32 -5.19
C VAL A 278 15.35 2.44 -6.13
N GLY A 279 15.64 2.30 -7.41
CA GLY A 279 15.26 3.26 -8.45
C GLY A 279 13.74 3.26 -8.72
N ASP A 280 13.32 4.20 -9.56
CA ASP A 280 11.91 4.38 -9.93
C ASP A 280 11.36 3.17 -10.71
N GLY A 281 10.06 2.88 -10.57
CA GLY A 281 9.35 1.89 -11.37
C GLY A 281 9.74 0.43 -11.13
N CYS A 282 10.39 0.12 -10.03
CA CYS A 282 10.72 -1.25 -9.66
C CYS A 282 9.50 -1.99 -9.11
N VAL A 283 9.32 -3.24 -9.54
CA VAL A 283 8.25 -4.13 -9.08
C VAL A 283 8.85 -5.33 -8.38
N PHE A 284 8.52 -5.56 -7.11
CA PHE A 284 8.96 -6.71 -6.34
C PHE A 284 7.82 -7.69 -6.15
N THR A 285 8.01 -8.94 -6.57
CA THR A 285 7.02 -10.01 -6.34
C THR A 285 6.99 -10.43 -4.87
N GLY A 286 5.88 -11.07 -4.45
CA GLY A 286 5.69 -11.44 -3.06
C GLY A 286 6.83 -12.27 -2.47
N MET A 287 7.13 -12.04 -1.18
CA MET A 287 8.20 -12.69 -0.42
C MET A 287 9.60 -12.44 -0.97
N SER A 288 9.82 -11.41 -1.78
CA SER A 288 11.15 -11.06 -2.28
C SER A 288 12.02 -10.46 -1.17
N MET A 289 13.32 -10.78 -1.21
CA MET A 289 14.33 -10.24 -0.32
C MET A 289 15.34 -9.41 -1.12
N VAL A 290 15.33 -8.09 -0.88
CA VAL A 290 16.19 -7.12 -1.59
C VAL A 290 17.39 -6.79 -0.71
N THR A 291 18.60 -7.16 -1.16
CA THR A 291 19.82 -7.09 -0.34
C THR A 291 20.88 -6.12 -0.86
N LYS A 292 20.63 -5.48 -2.00
CA LYS A 292 21.55 -4.55 -2.66
C LYS A 292 20.78 -3.50 -3.47
N ASN A 293 21.45 -2.43 -3.87
CA ASN A 293 20.88 -1.40 -4.73
C ASN A 293 20.31 -2.00 -6.02
N ILE A 294 19.16 -1.47 -6.45
CA ILE A 294 18.50 -1.80 -7.71
C ILE A 294 18.20 -0.49 -8.42
N ASN A 295 18.94 -0.18 -9.47
CA ASN A 295 18.85 1.12 -10.14
C ASN A 295 17.95 1.11 -11.38
N GLU A 296 17.71 -0.07 -11.95
CA GLU A 296 16.96 -0.20 -13.21
C GLU A 296 15.50 -0.56 -12.93
N PRO A 297 14.52 0.07 -13.62
CA PRO A 297 13.12 -0.33 -13.52
C PRO A 297 12.95 -1.76 -14.04
N GLY A 298 12.07 -2.54 -13.41
CA GLY A 298 11.84 -3.92 -13.81
C GLY A 298 11.10 -4.74 -12.78
N VAL A 299 10.82 -6.00 -13.11
CA VAL A 299 10.17 -6.95 -12.19
C VAL A 299 11.24 -7.84 -11.57
N TYR A 300 11.31 -7.82 -10.25
CA TYR A 300 12.30 -8.55 -9.44
C TYR A 300 11.63 -9.59 -8.56
N SER A 301 12.23 -10.75 -8.47
CA SER A 301 11.73 -11.88 -7.69
C SER A 301 12.84 -12.56 -6.93
N SER A 302 12.52 -13.11 -5.76
CA SER A 302 13.41 -14.01 -5.03
C SER A 302 12.61 -15.11 -4.33
N GLY A 303 13.34 -16.06 -3.72
CA GLY A 303 12.72 -17.20 -3.08
C GLY A 303 12.36 -18.32 -4.05
N MET A 304 11.86 -19.42 -3.51
CA MET A 304 11.46 -20.59 -4.28
C MET A 304 9.95 -20.75 -4.24
N PRO A 305 9.28 -20.98 -5.40
CA PRO A 305 7.86 -21.26 -5.44
C PRO A 305 7.49 -22.45 -4.56
N CYS A 306 6.24 -22.46 -4.07
CA CYS A 306 5.70 -23.54 -3.27
C CYS A 306 5.76 -24.87 -4.05
N GLN A 307 6.21 -25.93 -3.39
CA GLN A 307 6.37 -27.27 -3.91
C GLN A 307 5.79 -28.27 -2.94
N THR A 308 5.57 -29.52 -3.39
CA THR A 308 5.27 -30.60 -2.45
C THR A 308 6.44 -30.76 -1.46
N ASN A 309 6.16 -31.12 -0.21
CA ASN A 309 7.21 -31.28 0.81
C ASN A 309 8.30 -32.25 0.37
N LYS A 310 7.94 -33.31 -0.37
CA LYS A 310 8.89 -34.29 -0.91
C LYS A 310 9.87 -33.64 -1.92
N GLU A 311 9.34 -32.83 -2.83
CA GLU A 311 10.16 -32.12 -3.84
C GLU A 311 11.03 -31.05 -3.18
N TRP A 312 10.46 -30.28 -2.23
CA TRP A 312 11.18 -29.27 -1.50
C TRP A 312 12.38 -29.86 -0.74
N ASN A 313 12.19 -30.96 0.00
CA ASN A 313 13.27 -31.67 0.70
C ASN A 313 14.35 -32.17 -0.25
N LYS A 314 13.96 -32.72 -1.43
CA LYS A 314 14.88 -33.22 -2.45
C LYS A 314 15.70 -32.05 -3.04
N ASN A 315 15.06 -30.92 -3.35
CA ASN A 315 15.73 -29.76 -3.90
C ASN A 315 16.68 -29.09 -2.91
N ASN A 316 16.29 -28.98 -1.64
CA ASN A 316 17.19 -28.49 -0.59
C ASN A 316 18.41 -29.38 -0.38
N ALA A 317 18.25 -30.71 -0.46
CA ALA A 317 19.40 -31.63 -0.38
C ALA A 317 20.36 -31.47 -1.58
N ARG A 318 19.84 -31.15 -2.77
CA ARG A 318 20.64 -30.87 -3.98
C ARG A 318 21.38 -29.54 -3.84
N ILE A 319 20.68 -28.48 -3.39
CA ILE A 319 21.28 -27.15 -3.20
C ILE A 319 22.49 -27.22 -2.26
N ARG A 320 22.39 -27.95 -1.15
CA ARG A 320 23.52 -28.15 -0.20
C ARG A 320 24.72 -28.86 -0.81
N LYS A 321 24.55 -29.56 -1.94
CA LYS A 321 25.62 -30.27 -2.66
C LYS A 321 26.19 -29.49 -3.84
N LEU A 322 25.65 -28.29 -4.14
CA LEU A 322 26.05 -27.52 -5.34
C LEU A 322 27.56 -27.28 -5.41
N GLU A 323 28.20 -26.92 -4.30
CA GLU A 323 29.65 -26.68 -4.29
C GLU A 323 30.44 -27.96 -4.64
N SER A 324 30.04 -29.11 -4.11
CA SER A 324 30.70 -30.39 -4.44
C SER A 324 30.48 -30.78 -5.90
N ILE A 325 29.30 -30.46 -6.44
CA ILE A 325 28.99 -30.70 -7.87
C ILE A 325 29.87 -29.79 -8.75
N LEU A 326 29.98 -28.50 -8.41
CA LEU A 326 30.84 -27.55 -9.12
C LEU A 326 32.31 -27.96 -9.11
N LYS A 327 32.85 -28.44 -7.99
CA LYS A 327 34.24 -28.96 -7.92
C LYS A 327 34.46 -30.17 -8.85
N ARG A 328 33.48 -31.09 -8.86
CA ARG A 328 33.54 -32.27 -9.75
C ARG A 328 33.45 -31.89 -11.21
N MET A 329 32.58 -30.92 -11.57
CA MET A 329 32.48 -30.42 -12.96
C MET A 329 33.80 -29.80 -13.41
N LYS A 330 34.41 -28.90 -12.61
CA LYS A 330 35.70 -28.30 -12.94
C LYS A 330 36.81 -29.34 -13.11
N SER A 331 36.82 -30.40 -12.28
CA SER A 331 37.77 -31.51 -12.45
C SER A 331 37.54 -32.24 -13.77
N ALA A 332 36.27 -32.56 -14.10
CA ALA A 332 35.94 -33.24 -15.35
C ALA A 332 36.27 -32.39 -16.59
N GLU A 333 36.03 -31.09 -16.56
CA GLU A 333 36.39 -30.13 -17.61
C GLU A 333 37.92 -30.12 -17.82
N HIS A 334 38.70 -30.08 -16.75
CA HIS A 334 40.16 -30.14 -16.81
C HIS A 334 40.66 -31.47 -17.43
N ASP A 335 40.07 -32.61 -17.02
CA ASP A 335 40.45 -33.92 -17.55
C ASP A 335 40.11 -34.03 -19.04
N ILE A 336 38.98 -33.49 -19.48
CA ILE A 336 38.60 -33.42 -20.91
C ILE A 336 39.59 -32.57 -21.71
N GLU A 337 39.95 -31.37 -21.19
CA GLU A 337 40.95 -30.51 -21.84
C GLU A 337 42.32 -31.22 -21.98
N HIS A 338 42.71 -31.98 -20.96
CA HIS A 338 43.97 -32.76 -20.99
C HIS A 338 43.90 -33.88 -22.03
N LEU A 339 42.78 -34.60 -22.11
CA LEU A 339 42.59 -35.67 -23.11
C LEU A 339 42.59 -35.11 -24.53
N ASN A 340 41.91 -33.97 -24.77
CA ASN A 340 41.90 -33.33 -26.08
C ASN A 340 43.31 -32.92 -26.55
N LYS A 341 44.17 -32.40 -25.63
CA LYS A 341 45.58 -32.08 -25.95
C LYS A 341 46.45 -33.29 -26.25
N ILE A 342 46.08 -34.48 -25.76
CA ILE A 342 46.76 -35.72 -26.09
C ILE A 342 46.35 -36.17 -27.49
N ILE A 343 45.05 -36.15 -27.82
CA ILE A 343 44.49 -36.56 -29.12
C ILE A 343 44.99 -35.66 -30.26
N GLU A 344 45.18 -34.35 -30.01
CA GLU A 344 45.70 -33.41 -31.03
C GLU A 344 47.21 -33.58 -31.31
N LYS A 345 47.92 -34.38 -30.52
CA LYS A 345 49.38 -34.64 -30.67
C LYS A 345 49.73 -35.96 -31.35
N ASP A 346 48.74 -36.84 -31.51
CA ASP A 346 48.78 -38.04 -32.26
C ASP A 346 48.24 -37.81 -33.70
#